data_220ed4cd9883030ae2203a32064fd689
#
_entry.id   220ed4cd9883030ae2203a32064fd689
#
_cell.length_a   1.000
_cell.length_b   1.000
_cell.length_c   1.000
_cell.angle_alpha   90.00
_cell.angle_beta   90.00
_cell.angle_gamma   90.00
#
_symmetry.space_group_name_H-M   'P 1'
#
loop_
_entity.id
_entity.type
_entity.pdbx_description
1 polymer ?
#
loop_
_entity_poly.entity_id
_entity_poly.type
_entity_poly.pdbx_seq_one_letter_code
_entity_poly.pdbx_strand_id
1 'polypeptide(L)'
;MTISKMKFKYSSLFFVPFMVMLGVFLCLGLTPFSQNSIHSGDFLSQYFPLYIGLHKLFWSGDFSGLFWSFEKSLGGAMPSVWGFNSLSPFTFLYVIFPISSFQVLSYVIPLLRAGVMGVVFGYFLEKKFQGVSKHYWLSLGLASSYALSGFVVSQQYNPNFLDNLVYIPF
;
A
#
# COMPACT_ATOMS: atom_id res chain seq x y z
N MET A 1 -11.67 0.81 28.92
CA MET A 1 -10.27 0.96 28.46
C MET A 1 -10.00 2.45 28.31
N THR A 2 -8.95 3.00 28.95
CA THR A 2 -8.65 4.44 28.92
C THR A 2 -8.23 4.85 27.50
N ILE A 3 -8.63 6.04 27.03
CA ILE A 3 -8.30 6.58 25.69
C ILE A 3 -6.79 6.48 25.39
N SER A 4 -5.93 6.71 26.39
CA SER A 4 -4.47 6.58 26.26
C SER A 4 -4.03 5.15 25.92
N LYS A 5 -4.58 4.12 26.57
CA LYS A 5 -4.26 2.72 26.28
C LYS A 5 -4.73 2.29 24.87
N MET A 6 -5.84 2.85 24.41
CA MET A 6 -6.37 2.58 23.08
C MET A 6 -5.47 3.21 22.00
N LYS A 7 -5.03 4.46 22.17
CA LYS A 7 -4.09 5.12 21.25
C LYS A 7 -2.77 4.36 21.17
N PHE A 8 -2.20 3.94 22.28
CA PHE A 8 -0.96 3.15 22.32
C PHE A 8 -1.12 1.81 21.56
N LYS A 9 -2.26 1.13 21.74
CA LYS A 9 -2.54 -0.13 21.03
C LYS A 9 -2.53 0.05 19.51
N TYR A 10 -3.28 1.02 18.98
CA TYR A 10 -3.34 1.24 17.54
C TYR A 10 -2.02 1.76 16.95
N SER A 11 -1.29 2.59 17.70
CA SER A 11 0.05 3.00 17.30
C SER A 11 0.99 1.79 17.14
N SER A 12 1.00 0.87 18.08
CA SER A 12 1.85 -0.32 17.99
C SER A 12 1.42 -1.28 16.87
N LEU A 13 0.12 -1.43 16.62
CA LEU A 13 -0.41 -2.20 15.49
C LEU A 13 0.05 -1.63 14.13
N PHE A 14 0.28 -0.32 14.05
CA PHE A 14 0.84 0.32 12.88
C PHE A 14 2.35 0.21 12.83
N PHE A 15 3.04 0.66 13.88
CA PHE A 15 4.48 0.84 13.85
C PHE A 15 5.26 -0.48 13.88
N VAL A 16 4.75 -1.55 14.47
CA VAL A 16 5.49 -2.82 14.53
C VAL A 16 5.65 -3.42 13.11
N PRO A 17 4.59 -3.69 12.33
CA PRO A 17 4.78 -4.21 10.98
C PRO A 17 5.49 -3.21 10.06
N PHE A 18 5.26 -1.91 10.20
CA PHE A 18 5.98 -0.87 9.46
C PHE A 18 7.50 -0.96 9.71
N MET A 19 7.94 -1.00 10.95
CA MET A 19 9.37 -1.02 11.31
C MET A 19 10.03 -2.36 10.95
N VAL A 20 9.31 -3.47 11.05
CA VAL A 20 9.83 -4.77 10.60
C VAL A 20 10.04 -4.76 9.09
N MET A 21 9.06 -4.28 8.32
CA MET A 21 9.20 -4.17 6.87
C MET A 21 10.35 -3.22 6.49
N LEU A 22 10.46 -2.09 7.17
CA LEU A 22 11.58 -1.15 6.99
C LEU A 22 12.93 -1.83 7.27
N GLY A 23 13.03 -2.58 8.36
CA GLY A 23 14.23 -3.36 8.70
C GLY A 23 14.59 -4.36 7.61
N VAL A 24 13.61 -5.08 7.06
CA VAL A 24 13.83 -6.00 5.93
C VAL A 24 14.34 -5.25 4.71
N PHE A 25 13.73 -4.11 4.34
CA PHE A 25 14.19 -3.31 3.21
C PHE A 25 15.63 -2.84 3.39
N LEU A 26 15.98 -2.35 4.57
CA LEU A 26 17.34 -1.92 4.86
C LEU A 26 18.34 -3.07 4.81
N CYS A 27 18.01 -4.24 5.38
CA CYS A 27 18.88 -5.43 5.33
C CYS A 27 19.11 -5.94 3.90
N LEU A 28 18.12 -5.81 3.01
CA LEU A 28 18.22 -6.18 1.61
C LEU A 28 18.85 -5.06 0.74
N GLY A 29 19.22 -3.93 1.33
CA GLY A 29 19.73 -2.78 0.60
C GLY A 29 18.70 -2.11 -0.32
N LEU A 30 17.41 -2.35 -0.06
CA LEU A 30 16.30 -1.74 -0.82
C LEU A 30 16.05 -0.33 -0.27
N THR A 31 16.64 0.66 -0.93
CA THR A 31 16.40 2.08 -0.60
C THR A 31 16.15 2.88 -1.87
N PRO A 32 15.49 4.05 -1.79
CA PRO A 32 15.22 4.87 -2.97
C PRO A 32 16.48 5.29 -3.76
N PHE A 33 17.62 5.24 -3.12
CA PHE A 33 18.90 5.71 -3.68
C PHE A 33 19.91 4.59 -3.95
N SER A 34 19.53 3.33 -3.73
CA SER A 34 20.37 2.16 -4.00
C SER A 34 20.20 1.65 -5.42
N GLN A 35 21.13 0.80 -5.86
CA GLN A 35 20.98 0.06 -7.11
C GLN A 35 19.97 -1.07 -7.00
N ASN A 36 19.71 -1.56 -5.79
CA ASN A 36 18.69 -2.58 -5.55
C ASN A 36 17.31 -1.94 -5.56
N SER A 37 16.42 -2.46 -6.39
CA SER A 37 15.07 -1.92 -6.57
C SER A 37 14.00 -2.96 -6.29
N ILE A 38 12.94 -2.53 -5.61
CA ILE A 38 11.68 -3.29 -5.54
C ILE A 38 10.88 -3.17 -6.85
N HIS A 39 11.31 -2.28 -7.74
CA HIS A 39 10.67 -2.02 -9.02
C HIS A 39 11.02 -3.14 -9.99
N SER A 40 10.19 -4.15 -10.06
CA SER A 40 10.33 -5.29 -10.98
C SER A 40 8.98 -5.70 -11.57
N GLY A 41 9.00 -6.48 -12.64
CA GLY A 41 7.80 -7.06 -13.24
C GLY A 41 6.73 -6.02 -13.56
N ASP A 42 5.53 -6.29 -13.11
CA ASP A 42 4.34 -5.47 -13.41
C ASP A 42 4.41 -4.07 -12.82
N PHE A 43 5.17 -3.86 -11.74
CA PHE A 43 5.31 -2.53 -11.19
C PHE A 43 5.95 -1.55 -12.19
N LEU A 44 7.03 -1.94 -12.84
CA LEU A 44 7.69 -1.11 -13.84
C LEU A 44 6.93 -1.02 -15.16
N SER A 45 6.36 -2.15 -15.61
CA SER A 45 5.74 -2.23 -16.94
C SER A 45 4.31 -1.69 -16.96
N GLN A 46 3.59 -1.73 -15.85
CA GLN A 46 2.16 -1.35 -15.79
C GLN A 46 1.90 -0.23 -14.79
N TYR A 47 2.19 -0.45 -13.50
CA TYR A 47 1.74 0.47 -12.45
C TYR A 47 2.44 1.83 -12.49
N PHE A 48 3.75 1.83 -12.65
CA PHE A 48 4.52 3.07 -12.61
C PHE A 48 4.17 4.03 -13.78
N PRO A 49 4.08 3.57 -15.04
CA PRO A 49 3.58 4.41 -16.15
C PRO A 49 2.14 4.87 -15.93
N LEU A 50 1.29 4.01 -15.37
CA LEU A 50 -0.10 4.35 -15.08
C LEU A 50 -0.21 5.46 -14.03
N TYR A 51 0.60 5.42 -12.97
CA TYR A 51 0.63 6.48 -11.95
C TYR A 51 1.14 7.80 -12.50
N ILE A 52 2.11 7.77 -13.42
CA ILE A 52 2.55 8.97 -14.14
C ILE A 52 1.42 9.54 -15.01
N GLY A 53 0.72 8.68 -15.74
CA GLY A 53 -0.43 9.07 -16.55
C GLY A 53 -1.54 9.70 -15.70
N LEU A 54 -1.88 9.08 -14.58
CA LEU A 54 -2.89 9.59 -13.64
C LEU A 54 -2.49 10.95 -13.06
N HIS A 55 -1.23 11.10 -12.65
CA HIS A 55 -0.70 12.38 -12.17
C HIS A 55 -0.85 13.48 -13.24
N LYS A 56 -0.43 13.21 -14.48
CA LYS A 56 -0.54 14.16 -15.58
C LYS A 56 -1.99 14.56 -15.85
N LEU A 57 -2.93 13.62 -15.86
CA LEU A 57 -4.36 13.89 -16.04
C LEU A 57 -4.90 14.88 -15.00
N PHE A 58 -4.57 14.66 -13.72
CA PHE A 58 -5.04 15.53 -12.65
C PHE A 58 -4.43 16.93 -12.73
N TRP A 59 -3.16 17.03 -13.05
CA TRP A 59 -2.46 18.35 -13.08
C TRP A 59 -2.64 19.11 -14.39
N SER A 60 -2.99 18.44 -15.49
CA SER A 60 -3.33 19.11 -16.75
C SER A 60 -4.74 19.70 -16.76
N GLY A 61 -5.63 19.16 -15.93
CA GLY A 61 -7.07 19.49 -15.95
C GLY A 61 -7.82 18.89 -17.15
N ASP A 62 -7.15 18.16 -18.02
CA ASP A 62 -7.78 17.42 -19.13
C ASP A 62 -8.10 15.99 -18.70
N PHE A 63 -9.36 15.77 -18.35
CA PHE A 63 -9.86 14.47 -17.91
C PHE A 63 -10.34 13.54 -19.03
N SER A 64 -10.17 13.92 -20.29
CA SER A 64 -10.57 13.09 -21.44
C SER A 64 -9.89 11.70 -21.40
N GLY A 65 -8.62 11.66 -21.00
CA GLY A 65 -7.87 10.42 -20.80
C GLY A 65 -8.37 9.50 -19.71
N LEU A 66 -9.32 9.91 -18.87
CA LEU A 66 -9.99 9.01 -17.93
C LEU A 66 -10.92 8.02 -18.63
N PHE A 67 -11.45 8.36 -19.78
CA PHE A 67 -12.40 7.53 -20.53
C PHE A 67 -11.74 6.77 -21.65
N TRP A 68 -10.81 7.40 -22.37
CA TRP A 68 -10.12 6.83 -23.52
C TRP A 68 -8.68 7.32 -23.59
N SER A 69 -7.73 6.42 -23.87
CA SER A 69 -6.32 6.79 -24.08
C SER A 69 -5.68 5.96 -25.17
N PHE A 70 -4.86 6.59 -25.99
CA PHE A 70 -3.96 5.91 -26.94
C PHE A 70 -2.72 5.33 -26.28
N GLU A 71 -2.40 5.69 -25.05
CA GLU A 71 -1.31 5.10 -24.27
C GLU A 71 -1.59 3.63 -23.89
N LYS A 72 -2.85 3.19 -23.96
CA LYS A 72 -3.25 1.80 -23.81
C LYS A 72 -3.19 1.10 -25.17
N SER A 73 -2.02 0.54 -25.54
CA SER A 73 -1.81 -0.17 -26.81
C SER A 73 -2.13 0.73 -28.02
N LEU A 74 -3.09 0.34 -28.86
CA LEU A 74 -3.56 1.10 -30.02
C LEU A 74 -4.75 2.02 -29.72
N GLY A 75 -5.03 2.24 -28.46
CA GLY A 75 -6.18 2.98 -27.95
C GLY A 75 -7.20 2.07 -27.26
N GLY A 76 -7.76 2.53 -26.15
CA GLY A 76 -8.74 1.74 -25.43
C GLY A 76 -9.45 2.49 -24.33
N ALA A 77 -10.57 1.91 -23.87
CA ALA A 77 -11.32 2.42 -22.74
C ALA A 77 -10.51 2.29 -21.43
N MET A 78 -10.41 3.37 -20.69
CA MET A 78 -9.60 3.48 -19.48
C MET A 78 -10.34 3.21 -18.16
N PRO A 79 -11.69 3.29 -18.05
CA PRO A 79 -12.37 3.13 -16.76
C PRO A 79 -12.06 1.82 -16.05
N SER A 80 -11.97 0.71 -16.79
CA SER A 80 -11.60 -0.59 -16.21
C SER A 80 -10.14 -0.63 -15.73
N VAL A 81 -9.25 0.06 -16.44
CA VAL A 81 -7.83 0.17 -16.06
C VAL A 81 -7.68 0.99 -14.77
N TRP A 82 -8.34 2.16 -14.72
CA TRP A 82 -8.34 2.99 -13.51
C TRP A 82 -9.00 2.28 -12.34
N GLY A 83 -10.16 1.64 -12.55
CA GLY A 83 -10.87 0.90 -11.53
C GLY A 83 -10.06 -0.24 -10.94
N PHE A 84 -9.36 -0.99 -11.79
CA PHE A 84 -8.54 -2.12 -11.34
C PHE A 84 -7.20 -1.69 -10.72
N ASN A 85 -6.55 -0.66 -11.27
CA ASN A 85 -5.15 -0.36 -10.93
C ASN A 85 -4.96 0.88 -10.05
N SER A 86 -5.96 1.75 -9.90
CA SER A 86 -5.73 3.10 -9.37
C SER A 86 -6.70 3.56 -8.29
N LEU A 87 -7.77 2.82 -8.02
CA LEU A 87 -8.73 3.15 -6.96
C LEU A 87 -8.24 2.67 -5.59
N SER A 88 -7.09 3.19 -5.18
CA SER A 88 -6.50 2.93 -3.87
C SER A 88 -6.13 4.24 -3.19
N PRO A 89 -6.34 4.38 -1.86
CA PRO A 89 -5.88 5.56 -1.12
C PRO A 89 -4.36 5.78 -1.27
N PHE A 90 -3.59 4.72 -1.46
CA PHE A 90 -2.15 4.81 -1.66
C PHE A 90 -1.77 5.37 -3.04
N THR A 91 -2.58 5.10 -4.06
CA THR A 91 -2.39 5.66 -5.41
C THR A 91 -2.58 7.17 -5.44
N PHE A 92 -3.46 7.73 -4.60
CA PHE A 92 -3.63 9.18 -4.50
C PHE A 92 -2.37 9.89 -4.04
N LEU A 93 -1.45 9.24 -3.35
CA LEU A 93 -0.16 9.84 -3.02
C LEU A 93 0.65 10.16 -4.29
N TYR A 94 0.58 9.34 -5.33
CA TYR A 94 1.21 9.63 -6.63
C TYR A 94 0.54 10.78 -7.38
N VAL A 95 -0.73 11.06 -7.12
CA VAL A 95 -1.41 12.23 -7.69
C VAL A 95 -1.01 13.52 -7.00
N ILE A 96 -0.86 13.49 -5.67
CA ILE A 96 -0.60 14.68 -4.84
C ILE A 96 0.87 15.13 -4.96
N PHE A 97 1.80 14.18 -4.95
CA PHE A 97 3.25 14.46 -4.94
C PHE A 97 3.80 14.60 -6.36
N PRO A 98 4.86 15.43 -6.58
CA PRO A 98 5.46 15.59 -7.90
C PRO A 98 6.11 14.29 -8.39
N ILE A 99 6.20 14.12 -9.73
CA ILE A 99 6.75 12.91 -10.37
C ILE A 99 8.18 12.61 -9.88
N SER A 100 8.98 13.63 -9.58
CA SER A 100 10.32 13.48 -9.02
C SER A 100 10.36 12.69 -7.69
N SER A 101 9.26 12.66 -6.96
CA SER A 101 9.13 11.93 -5.68
C SER A 101 8.64 10.49 -5.86
N PHE A 102 8.26 10.06 -7.05
CA PHE A 102 7.66 8.76 -7.28
C PHE A 102 8.57 7.59 -6.89
N GLN A 103 9.87 7.75 -7.11
CA GLN A 103 10.84 6.75 -6.67
C GLN A 103 10.81 6.59 -5.14
N VAL A 104 10.78 7.67 -4.38
CA VAL A 104 10.67 7.63 -2.92
C VAL A 104 9.34 7.07 -2.47
N LEU A 105 8.23 7.51 -3.09
CA LEU A 105 6.88 7.03 -2.78
C LEU A 105 6.76 5.53 -2.95
N SER A 106 7.36 4.96 -3.98
CA SER A 106 7.32 3.52 -4.22
C SER A 106 8.01 2.68 -3.15
N TYR A 107 8.90 3.26 -2.33
CA TYR A 107 9.45 2.62 -1.14
C TYR A 107 8.63 2.91 0.13
N VAL A 108 8.09 4.11 0.25
CA VAL A 108 7.32 4.53 1.43
C VAL A 108 5.94 3.87 1.46
N ILE A 109 5.27 3.75 0.32
CA ILE A 109 3.92 3.19 0.23
C ILE A 109 3.84 1.75 0.74
N PRO A 110 4.73 0.81 0.37
CA PRO A 110 4.75 -0.53 0.95
C PRO A 110 4.85 -0.54 2.49
N LEU A 111 5.65 0.35 3.06
CA LEU A 111 5.80 0.49 4.52
C LEU A 111 4.50 0.98 5.17
N LEU A 112 3.89 2.02 4.59
CA LEU A 112 2.60 2.55 5.05
C LEU A 112 1.50 1.48 4.95
N ARG A 113 1.48 0.72 3.85
CA ARG A 113 0.53 -0.35 3.62
C ARG A 113 0.65 -1.45 4.68
N ALA A 114 1.87 -1.88 5.02
CA ALA A 114 2.11 -2.84 6.09
C ALA A 114 1.58 -2.32 7.46
N GLY A 115 1.85 -1.06 7.78
CA GLY A 115 1.31 -0.42 8.99
C GLY A 115 -0.22 -0.38 9.01
N VAL A 116 -0.85 0.04 7.90
CA VAL A 116 -2.31 0.10 7.79
C VAL A 116 -2.94 -1.29 7.89
N MET A 117 -2.38 -2.31 7.22
CA MET A 117 -2.85 -3.71 7.33
C MET A 117 -2.82 -4.19 8.77
N GLY A 118 -1.77 -3.87 9.54
CA GLY A 118 -1.68 -4.21 10.96
C GLY A 118 -2.81 -3.59 11.77
N VAL A 119 -3.11 -2.30 11.55
CA VAL A 119 -4.22 -1.61 12.23
C VAL A 119 -5.58 -2.21 11.86
N VAL A 120 -5.82 -2.40 10.56
CA VAL A 120 -7.09 -2.88 10.03
C VAL A 120 -7.39 -4.30 10.54
N PHE A 121 -6.41 -5.19 10.48
CA PHE A 121 -6.59 -6.55 10.97
C PHE A 121 -6.71 -6.58 12.50
N GLY A 122 -5.96 -5.76 13.21
CA GLY A 122 -6.11 -5.61 14.67
C GLY A 122 -7.50 -5.12 15.06
N TYR A 123 -8.06 -4.16 14.31
CA TYR A 123 -9.45 -3.71 14.51
C TYR A 123 -10.46 -4.83 14.23
N PHE A 124 -10.28 -5.58 13.16
CA PHE A 124 -11.11 -6.75 12.83
C PHE A 124 -11.10 -7.79 13.99
N LEU A 125 -9.91 -8.14 14.50
CA LEU A 125 -9.78 -9.05 15.63
C LEU A 125 -10.52 -8.54 16.87
N GLU A 126 -10.47 -7.25 17.12
CA GLU A 126 -11.15 -6.62 18.25
C GLU A 126 -12.67 -6.71 18.12
N LYS A 127 -13.21 -6.57 16.93
CA LYS A 127 -14.66 -6.64 16.66
C LYS A 127 -15.20 -8.07 16.64
N LYS A 128 -14.46 -9.00 16.05
CA LYS A 128 -14.92 -10.38 15.84
C LYS A 128 -14.58 -11.33 16.99
N PHE A 129 -13.44 -11.11 17.66
CA PHE A 129 -12.88 -12.06 18.64
C PHE A 129 -12.59 -11.37 19.98
N GLN A 130 -13.63 -11.22 20.81
CA GLN A 130 -13.52 -10.53 22.10
C GLN A 130 -12.45 -11.15 23.03
N GLY A 131 -12.21 -12.46 22.94
CA GLY A 131 -11.16 -13.15 23.68
C GLY A 131 -9.77 -12.68 23.29
N VAL A 132 -9.49 -12.55 21.98
CA VAL A 132 -8.21 -12.09 21.44
C VAL A 132 -7.97 -10.62 21.78
N SER A 133 -9.01 -9.80 21.73
CA SER A 133 -8.89 -8.36 22.00
C SER A 133 -8.45 -8.02 23.42
N LYS A 134 -8.68 -8.93 24.39
CA LYS A 134 -8.23 -8.78 25.77
C LYS A 134 -6.73 -9.01 25.94
N HIS A 135 -6.09 -9.74 25.02
CA HIS A 135 -4.68 -10.10 25.07
C HIS A 135 -3.89 -9.26 24.05
N TYR A 136 -3.32 -8.15 24.51
CA TYR A 136 -2.58 -7.20 23.67
C TYR A 136 -1.51 -7.86 22.79
N TRP A 137 -0.65 -8.69 23.36
CA TRP A 137 0.44 -9.33 22.62
C TRP A 137 -0.05 -10.32 21.58
N LEU A 138 -1.13 -11.05 21.85
CA LEU A 138 -1.74 -11.95 20.88
C LEU A 138 -2.33 -11.17 19.70
N SER A 139 -3.06 -10.08 20.00
CA SER A 139 -3.62 -9.20 18.98
C SER A 139 -2.52 -8.58 18.10
N LEU A 140 -1.43 -8.11 18.72
CA LEU A 140 -0.29 -7.53 18.01
C LEU A 140 0.42 -8.58 17.14
N GLY A 141 0.67 -9.78 17.67
CA GLY A 141 1.30 -10.87 16.94
C GLY A 141 0.49 -11.29 15.72
N LEU A 142 -0.81 -11.54 15.88
CA LEU A 142 -1.69 -11.92 14.78
C LEU A 142 -1.81 -10.82 13.71
N ALA A 143 -1.94 -9.56 14.12
CA ALA A 143 -2.03 -8.44 13.19
C ALA A 143 -0.71 -8.24 12.41
N SER A 144 0.42 -8.37 13.08
CA SER A 144 1.73 -8.30 12.43
C SER A 144 1.97 -9.48 11.48
N SER A 145 1.55 -10.69 11.86
CA SER A 145 1.64 -11.87 11.00
C SER A 145 0.79 -11.73 9.72
N TYR A 146 -0.38 -11.09 9.83
CA TYR A 146 -1.20 -10.78 8.65
C TYR A 146 -0.49 -9.78 7.74
N ALA A 147 -0.04 -8.65 8.30
CA ALA A 147 0.59 -7.55 7.56
C ALA A 147 1.95 -7.92 6.94
N LEU A 148 2.65 -8.91 7.51
CA LEU A 148 3.96 -9.39 7.09
C LEU A 148 3.91 -10.83 6.55
N SER A 149 2.72 -11.29 6.12
CA SER A 149 2.58 -12.64 5.56
C SER A 149 3.47 -12.82 4.33
N GLY A 150 3.84 -14.07 4.04
CA GLY A 150 4.67 -14.40 2.88
C GLY A 150 4.07 -13.89 1.57
N PHE A 151 2.74 -13.86 1.45
CA PHE A 151 2.04 -13.28 0.30
C PHE A 151 2.30 -11.76 0.22
N VAL A 152 2.14 -11.02 1.32
CA VAL A 152 2.40 -9.56 1.34
C VAL A 152 3.84 -9.25 0.94
N VAL A 153 4.80 -9.98 1.49
CA VAL A 153 6.22 -9.75 1.22
C VAL A 153 6.57 -10.08 -0.23
N SER A 154 6.03 -11.19 -0.78
CA SER A 154 6.33 -11.63 -2.14
C SER A 154 5.64 -10.79 -3.22
N GLN A 155 4.49 -10.18 -2.93
CA GLN A 155 3.68 -9.45 -3.93
C GLN A 155 3.91 -7.93 -3.93
N GLN A 156 5.07 -7.45 -3.44
CA GLN A 156 5.36 -6.01 -3.39
C GLN A 156 5.37 -5.33 -4.77
N TYR A 157 5.58 -6.09 -5.85
CA TYR A 157 5.49 -5.60 -7.23
C TYR A 157 4.06 -5.53 -7.79
N ASN A 158 3.07 -6.03 -7.04
CA ASN A 158 1.64 -6.03 -7.41
C ASN A 158 0.80 -5.23 -6.41
N PRO A 159 0.77 -3.89 -6.47
CA PRO A 159 0.06 -3.03 -5.53
C PRO A 159 -1.41 -3.39 -5.33
N ASN A 160 -2.11 -3.79 -6.41
CA ASN A 160 -3.54 -4.12 -6.37
C ASN A 160 -3.87 -5.27 -5.43
N PHE A 161 -3.06 -6.34 -5.45
CA PHE A 161 -3.29 -7.47 -4.57
C PHE A 161 -3.10 -7.05 -3.10
N LEU A 162 -2.14 -6.19 -2.84
CA LEU A 162 -1.86 -5.70 -1.49
C LEU A 162 -2.93 -4.72 -1.01
N ASP A 163 -3.45 -3.86 -1.89
CA ASP A 163 -4.50 -2.93 -1.55
C ASP A 163 -5.80 -3.67 -1.18
N ASN A 164 -6.13 -4.75 -1.90
CA ASN A 164 -7.26 -5.60 -1.56
C ASN A 164 -7.14 -6.21 -0.15
N LEU A 165 -5.93 -6.59 0.27
CA LEU A 165 -5.72 -7.12 1.63
C LEU A 165 -5.99 -6.09 2.73
N VAL A 166 -5.92 -4.80 2.44
CA VAL A 166 -6.33 -3.76 3.40
C VAL A 166 -7.84 -3.80 3.65
N TYR A 167 -8.63 -4.19 2.64
CA TYR A 167 -10.10 -4.17 2.71
C TYR A 167 -10.72 -5.51 3.13
N ILE A 168 -10.05 -6.64 2.89
CA ILE A 168 -10.57 -7.99 3.19
C ILE A 168 -11.08 -8.16 4.63
N PRO A 169 -10.44 -7.59 5.68
CA PRO A 169 -10.92 -7.76 7.05
C PRO A 169 -12.25 -7.08 7.37
N PHE A 170 -12.78 -6.23 6.48
CA PHE A 170 -14.08 -5.58 6.64
C PHE A 170 -15.19 -6.34 5.95
#